data_3770301ee9cdff6a81bae69a90702371
#
_entry.id   3770301ee9cdff6a81bae69a90702371
#
_cell.length_a   1.000
_cell.length_b   1.000
_cell.length_c   1.000
_cell.angle_alpha   90.00
_cell.angle_beta   90.00
_cell.angle_gamma   90.00
#
_symmetry.space_group_name_H-M   'P 1'
#
loop_
_entity.id
_entity.type
_entity.pdbx_description
1 polymer ?
#
loop_
_entity_poly.entity_id
_entity_poly.type
_entity_poly.pdbx_seq_one_letter_code
_entity_poly.pdbx_strand_id
1 'polypeptide(L)'
;NGTQKSWDFMKTHDSVAILMFNSSQQSLVLVKQFRPAVYAGEVERHFPGSLAAVDHDGARELPVALPGSAGVTYELCAGLVDQPGLSLEEVACAEAWEECGYRLSPSELRRVATXKSGVGLTGSSQTMFYAEVTDAQRDGPGGGLAEEGELIEVVHLPLDGARSFADDPAVPKTLGVIFGISWFFSHVAPGLRP
;
A
#
# COMPACT_ATOMS: atom_id res chain seq x y z
N ASN A 1 -11.80 -37.30 0.23
CA ASN A 1 -11.97 -38.25 1.33
C ASN A 1 -13.25 -38.03 2.13
N GLY A 2 -14.03 -36.97 1.80
CA GLY A 2 -15.29 -36.68 2.45
C GLY A 2 -15.22 -35.96 3.79
N THR A 3 -14.05 -35.54 4.21
CA THR A 3 -13.91 -34.82 5.47
C THR A 3 -14.52 -33.41 5.37
N GLN A 4 -15.42 -33.10 6.27
CA GLN A 4 -16.02 -31.77 6.32
C GLN A 4 -15.04 -30.78 6.97
N LYS A 5 -14.97 -29.58 6.40
CA LYS A 5 -14.08 -28.52 6.89
C LYS A 5 -14.82 -27.19 6.91
N SER A 6 -14.59 -26.39 7.95
CA SER A 6 -15.12 -25.03 8.05
C SER A 6 -13.99 -24.04 7.78
N TRP A 7 -14.34 -22.94 7.15
CA TRP A 7 -13.36 -21.91 6.81
C TRP A 7 -13.99 -20.54 6.95
N ASP A 8 -13.33 -19.67 7.69
CA ASP A 8 -13.78 -18.29 7.83
C ASP A 8 -13.13 -17.43 6.73
N PHE A 9 -13.89 -16.48 6.23
CA PHE A 9 -13.35 -15.50 5.29
C PHE A 9 -14.05 -14.16 5.48
N MET A 10 -13.39 -13.11 5.00
CA MET A 10 -13.90 -11.76 5.11
C MET A 10 -14.22 -11.23 3.71
N LYS A 11 -15.42 -10.66 3.55
CA LYS A 11 -15.76 -9.98 2.30
C LYS A 11 -15.16 -8.58 2.34
N THR A 12 -14.43 -8.22 1.30
CA THR A 12 -13.82 -6.90 1.21
C THR A 12 -13.85 -6.44 -0.24
N HIS A 13 -13.60 -5.15 -0.44
CA HIS A 13 -13.54 -4.57 -1.79
C HIS A 13 -12.28 -4.98 -2.51
N ASP A 14 -12.33 -4.97 -3.84
CA ASP A 14 -11.12 -5.00 -4.64
C ASP A 14 -10.37 -3.68 -4.45
N SER A 15 -9.14 -3.60 -4.95
CA SER A 15 -8.33 -2.41 -4.76
C SER A 15 -7.44 -2.15 -5.96
N VAL A 16 -6.90 -0.93 -5.99
CA VAL A 16 -5.89 -0.54 -6.97
C VAL A 16 -4.63 -0.12 -6.24
N ALA A 17 -3.50 -0.22 -6.92
CA ALA A 17 -2.23 0.30 -6.41
C ALA A 17 -1.50 0.97 -7.57
N ILE A 18 -0.73 2.02 -7.29
CA ILE A 18 -0.02 2.77 -8.32
C ILE A 18 1.46 2.87 -7.96
N LEU A 19 2.31 2.36 -8.85
CA LEU A 19 3.73 2.60 -8.77
C LEU A 19 4.02 3.86 -9.59
N MET A 20 4.39 4.94 -8.93
CA MET A 20 4.73 6.19 -9.61
C MET A 20 6.22 6.41 -9.59
N PHE A 21 6.76 6.78 -10.75
CA PHE A 21 8.17 7.16 -10.88
C PHE A 21 8.22 8.66 -11.15
N ASN A 22 8.82 9.41 -10.24
CA ASN A 22 9.00 10.84 -10.42
C ASN A 22 10.31 11.07 -11.16
N SER A 23 10.19 11.43 -12.44
CA SER A 23 11.37 11.59 -13.28
C SER A 23 12.15 12.87 -12.96
N SER A 24 11.49 13.88 -12.37
CA SER A 24 12.19 15.09 -11.93
C SER A 24 13.19 14.79 -10.82
N GLN A 25 12.80 13.90 -9.90
CA GLN A 25 13.62 13.57 -8.74
C GLN A 25 14.35 12.25 -8.88
N GLN A 26 14.11 11.51 -9.94
CA GLN A 26 14.67 10.16 -10.14
C GLN A 26 14.37 9.30 -8.91
N SER A 27 13.09 9.24 -8.53
CA SER A 27 12.65 8.55 -7.33
C SER A 27 11.34 7.81 -7.57
N LEU A 28 11.11 6.78 -6.78
CA LEU A 28 9.82 6.09 -6.75
C LEU A 28 9.00 6.69 -5.61
N VAL A 29 7.70 6.87 -5.86
CA VAL A 29 6.81 7.47 -4.87
C VAL A 29 6.16 6.36 -4.04
N LEU A 30 6.39 6.39 -2.74
CA LEU A 30 5.80 5.46 -1.79
C LEU A 30 4.99 6.23 -0.77
N VAL A 31 4.15 5.54 -0.04
CA VAL A 31 3.47 6.10 1.11
C VAL A 31 3.86 5.32 2.35
N LYS A 32 3.73 5.98 3.48
CA LYS A 32 4.09 5.43 4.77
C LYS A 32 2.94 5.73 5.71
N GLN A 33 2.39 4.70 6.35
CA GLN A 33 1.23 4.93 7.20
C GLN A 33 1.13 3.87 8.29
N PHE A 34 0.38 4.22 9.34
CA PHE A 34 0.11 3.31 10.43
C PHE A 34 -1.02 2.35 10.03
N ARG A 35 -0.79 1.07 10.27
CA ARG A 35 -1.79 0.04 10.02
C ARG A 35 -2.12 -0.66 11.35
N PRO A 36 -3.34 -0.49 11.88
CA PRO A 36 -3.68 -1.14 13.15
C PRO A 36 -3.45 -2.64 13.17
N ALA A 37 -3.73 -3.35 12.07
CA ALA A 37 -3.51 -4.79 12.02
C ALA A 37 -2.03 -5.14 12.14
N VAL A 38 -1.15 -4.32 11.55
CA VAL A 38 0.30 -4.53 11.65
C VAL A 38 0.73 -4.30 13.09
N TYR A 39 0.24 -3.22 13.70
CA TYR A 39 0.54 -2.91 15.10
C TYR A 39 0.12 -4.06 16.02
N ALA A 40 -1.12 -4.52 15.87
CA ALA A 40 -1.64 -5.60 16.71
C ALA A 40 -0.81 -6.87 16.54
N GLY A 41 -0.42 -7.19 15.30
CA GLY A 41 0.43 -8.35 15.05
C GLY A 41 1.79 -8.24 15.72
N GLU A 42 2.37 -7.04 15.71
CA GLU A 42 3.66 -6.83 16.38
C GLU A 42 3.52 -6.94 17.90
N VAL A 43 2.43 -6.42 18.47
CA VAL A 43 2.20 -6.58 19.90
C VAL A 43 2.12 -8.07 20.26
N GLU A 44 1.36 -8.84 19.49
CA GLU A 44 1.25 -10.28 19.75
C GLU A 44 2.59 -10.99 19.61
N ARG A 45 3.40 -10.58 18.62
CA ARG A 45 4.70 -11.17 18.37
C ARG A 45 5.68 -10.93 19.52
N HIS A 46 5.66 -9.72 20.07
CA HIS A 46 6.55 -9.34 21.18
C HIS A 46 6.02 -9.77 22.54
N PHE A 47 4.70 -9.85 22.70
CA PHE A 47 4.07 -10.20 23.96
C PHE A 47 2.99 -11.26 23.67
N PRO A 48 3.40 -12.52 23.45
CA PRO A 48 2.46 -13.57 23.06
C PRO A 48 1.30 -13.70 24.06
N GLY A 49 0.10 -13.83 23.51
CA GLY A 49 -1.12 -13.94 24.32
C GLY A 49 -1.83 -12.61 24.53
N SER A 50 -1.24 -11.48 24.11
CA SER A 50 -1.84 -10.17 24.35
C SER A 50 -3.17 -10.00 23.67
N LEU A 51 -3.32 -10.51 22.45
CA LEU A 51 -4.58 -10.35 21.72
C LEU A 51 -5.71 -11.20 22.28
N ALA A 52 -5.38 -12.28 22.97
CA ALA A 52 -6.40 -13.10 23.62
C ALA A 52 -7.09 -12.36 24.77
N ALA A 53 -6.46 -11.31 25.30
CA ALA A 53 -7.05 -10.49 26.36
C ALA A 53 -8.02 -9.45 25.81
N VAL A 54 -8.03 -9.24 24.49
CA VAL A 54 -8.94 -8.27 23.88
C VAL A 54 -10.31 -8.91 23.72
N ASP A 55 -11.30 -8.28 24.30
CA ASP A 55 -12.65 -8.83 24.33
C ASP A 55 -13.33 -8.75 22.97
N HIS A 56 -14.11 -9.76 22.67
CA HIS A 56 -14.92 -9.80 21.46
C HIS A 56 -16.12 -8.83 21.54
N ASP A 57 -16.51 -8.43 22.73
CA ASP A 57 -17.74 -7.69 22.95
C ASP A 57 -17.54 -6.18 22.91
N GLY A 58 -16.36 -5.69 22.69
CA GLY A 58 -16.19 -4.26 22.63
C GLY A 58 -14.75 -3.81 22.53
N ALA A 59 -14.59 -2.51 22.38
CA ALA A 59 -13.28 -1.91 22.28
C ALA A 59 -12.59 -1.95 23.64
N ARG A 60 -11.45 -2.55 23.71
CA ARG A 60 -10.60 -2.58 24.89
C ARG A 60 -9.19 -2.20 24.50
N GLU A 61 -8.52 -1.56 25.42
CA GLU A 61 -7.11 -1.25 25.21
C GLU A 61 -6.30 -2.53 25.29
N LEU A 62 -5.24 -2.59 24.48
CA LEU A 62 -4.31 -3.70 24.57
C LEU A 62 -3.64 -3.65 25.95
N PRO A 63 -3.37 -4.83 26.55
CA PRO A 63 -2.77 -4.86 27.90
C PRO A 63 -1.31 -4.38 27.92
N VAL A 64 -0.67 -4.38 26.77
CA VAL A 64 0.72 -3.89 26.61
C VAL A 64 0.76 -3.05 25.34
N ALA A 65 1.74 -2.17 25.26
CA ALA A 65 1.85 -1.26 24.14
C ALA A 65 3.28 -1.24 23.61
N LEU A 66 3.39 -1.05 22.30
CA LEU A 66 4.64 -0.74 21.61
C LEU A 66 4.54 0.69 21.09
N PRO A 67 5.67 1.31 20.73
CA PRO A 67 5.58 2.60 20.04
C PRO A 67 4.73 2.49 18.78
N GLY A 68 4.02 3.57 18.43
CA GLY A 68 3.18 3.57 17.23
C GLY A 68 3.94 3.21 15.97
N SER A 69 5.25 3.49 15.93
CA SER A 69 6.08 3.15 14.79
C SER A 69 6.10 1.65 14.49
N ALA A 70 5.76 0.81 15.48
CA ALA A 70 5.68 -0.63 15.25
C ALA A 70 4.57 -1.02 14.27
N GLY A 71 3.60 -0.14 14.05
CA GLY A 71 2.52 -0.40 13.12
C GLY A 71 2.68 0.28 11.76
N VAL A 72 3.81 0.93 11.51
CA VAL A 72 4.00 1.72 10.30
C VAL A 72 4.61 0.85 9.19
N THR A 73 4.05 0.95 7.98
CA THR A 73 4.57 0.22 6.82
C THR A 73 4.74 1.16 5.63
N TYR A 74 5.71 0.82 4.77
CA TYR A 74 5.85 1.45 3.45
C TYR A 74 5.01 0.68 2.45
N GLU A 75 4.28 1.41 1.63
CA GLU A 75 3.33 0.84 0.68
C GLU A 75 3.34 1.62 -0.63
N LEU A 76 2.79 1.04 -1.68
CA LEU A 76 2.44 1.82 -2.85
C LEU A 76 1.19 2.63 -2.55
N CYS A 77 1.04 3.78 -3.21
CA CYS A 77 -0.23 4.50 -3.21
C CYS A 77 -1.34 3.53 -3.64
N ALA A 78 -2.42 3.44 -2.88
CA ALA A 78 -3.43 2.39 -3.12
C ALA A 78 -4.76 2.76 -2.49
N GLY A 79 -5.85 2.27 -3.07
CA GLY A 79 -7.16 2.50 -2.49
C GLY A 79 -8.18 1.46 -2.89
N LEU A 80 -9.33 1.52 -2.23
CA LEU A 80 -10.39 0.54 -2.44
C LEU A 80 -11.27 0.92 -3.63
N VAL A 81 -11.76 -0.10 -4.32
CA VAL A 81 -12.72 0.09 -5.41
C VAL A 81 -14.10 0.02 -4.77
N ASP A 82 -14.49 1.10 -4.13
CA ASP A 82 -15.74 1.14 -3.38
C ASP A 82 -16.73 2.20 -3.89
N GLN A 83 -16.36 2.96 -4.93
CA GLN A 83 -17.22 3.97 -5.51
C GLN A 83 -17.85 3.46 -6.82
N PRO A 84 -19.16 3.22 -6.83
CA PRO A 84 -19.80 2.70 -8.04
C PRO A 84 -19.64 3.66 -9.21
N GLY A 85 -19.41 3.10 -10.39
CA GLY A 85 -19.37 3.88 -11.62
C GLY A 85 -17.99 4.37 -12.03
N LEU A 86 -16.99 4.29 -11.15
CA LEU A 86 -15.63 4.66 -11.52
C LEU A 86 -14.88 3.47 -12.10
N SER A 87 -14.08 3.71 -13.12
CA SER A 87 -13.16 2.70 -13.63
C SER A 87 -12.00 2.53 -12.67
N LEU A 88 -11.27 1.42 -12.80
CA LEU A 88 -10.09 1.21 -11.95
C LEU A 88 -9.06 2.32 -12.15
N GLU A 89 -8.94 2.81 -13.37
CA GLU A 89 -8.03 3.91 -13.68
C GLU A 89 -8.46 5.20 -12.98
N GLU A 90 -9.76 5.48 -12.97
CA GLU A 90 -10.25 6.67 -12.27
C GLU A 90 -10.04 6.58 -10.77
N VAL A 91 -10.27 5.40 -10.18
CA VAL A 91 -9.99 5.19 -8.76
C VAL A 91 -8.49 5.44 -8.50
N ALA A 92 -7.62 4.87 -9.33
CA ALA A 92 -6.18 5.03 -9.15
C ALA A 92 -5.77 6.52 -9.22
N CYS A 93 -6.36 7.27 -10.15
CA CYS A 93 -6.05 8.71 -10.26
C CYS A 93 -6.51 9.48 -9.03
N ALA A 94 -7.69 9.14 -8.50
CA ALA A 94 -8.17 9.78 -7.27
C ALA A 94 -7.23 9.50 -6.11
N GLU A 95 -6.78 8.25 -5.97
CA GLU A 95 -5.87 7.91 -4.89
C GLU A 95 -4.52 8.60 -5.02
N ALA A 96 -3.99 8.70 -6.25
CA ALA A 96 -2.73 9.40 -6.47
C ALA A 96 -2.84 10.85 -6.01
N TRP A 97 -4.00 11.47 -6.24
CA TRP A 97 -4.23 12.83 -5.78
C TRP A 97 -4.38 12.90 -4.26
N GLU A 98 -5.24 12.05 -3.70
CA GLU A 98 -5.58 12.13 -2.28
C GLU A 98 -4.41 11.77 -1.39
N GLU A 99 -3.69 10.71 -1.70
CA GLU A 99 -2.58 10.25 -0.87
C GLU A 99 -1.28 10.99 -1.15
N CYS A 100 -0.99 11.27 -2.43
CA CYS A 100 0.35 11.73 -2.82
C CYS A 100 0.38 13.12 -3.44
N GLY A 101 -0.78 13.70 -3.75
CA GLY A 101 -0.84 15.04 -4.32
C GLY A 101 -0.47 15.11 -5.80
N TYR A 102 -0.43 13.98 -6.49
CA TYR A 102 -0.11 13.96 -7.92
C TYR A 102 -1.37 13.95 -8.76
N ARG A 103 -1.42 14.86 -9.72
CA ARG A 103 -2.55 14.96 -10.66
C ARG A 103 -2.25 14.14 -11.90
N LEU A 104 -3.07 13.10 -12.10
CA LEU A 104 -2.93 12.16 -13.21
C LEU A 104 -4.26 12.03 -13.95
N SER A 105 -4.20 11.74 -15.23
CA SER A 105 -5.38 11.32 -15.98
C SER A 105 -5.31 9.81 -16.25
N PRO A 106 -6.45 9.15 -16.44
CA PRO A 106 -6.45 7.72 -16.71
C PRO A 106 -5.57 7.28 -17.87
N SER A 107 -5.42 8.13 -18.89
CA SER A 107 -4.62 7.79 -20.06
C SER A 107 -3.12 7.73 -19.76
N GLU A 108 -2.69 8.27 -18.60
CA GLU A 108 -1.28 8.21 -18.21
C GLU A 108 -0.92 6.93 -17.46
N LEU A 109 -1.92 6.10 -17.14
CA LEU A 109 -1.69 4.87 -16.39
C LEU A 109 -1.42 3.70 -17.32
N ARG A 110 -0.43 2.91 -16.99
CA ARG A 110 -0.15 1.65 -17.66
C ARG A 110 -0.48 0.52 -16.68
N ARG A 111 -1.36 -0.38 -17.11
CA ARG A 111 -1.72 -1.52 -16.25
C ARG A 111 -0.56 -2.50 -16.20
N VAL A 112 -0.17 -2.88 -14.98
CA VAL A 112 0.97 -3.78 -14.76
C VAL A 112 0.50 -5.21 -14.53
N ALA A 113 -0.45 -5.43 -13.59
CA ALA A 113 -0.90 -6.77 -13.23
C ALA A 113 -2.17 -6.69 -12.39
N THR A 114 -2.84 -7.72 -12.42
CA THR A 114 -3.98 -7.87 -11.52
C THR A 114 -3.80 -9.13 -10.71
N UNK A 115 -3.67 -9.02 -9.12
CA UNK A 115 -3.27 -9.91 -8.24
C UNK A 115 -4.42 -10.22 -7.41
N LYS A 116 -4.36 -11.47 -6.83
CA LYS A 116 -5.26 -11.76 -5.70
C LYS A 116 -4.56 -11.35 -4.42
N SER A 117 -5.33 -10.79 -3.50
CA SER A 117 -4.78 -10.23 -2.27
C SER A 117 -5.41 -10.93 -1.07
N GLY A 118 -4.59 -11.22 -0.05
CA GLY A 118 -5.07 -11.78 1.20
C GLY A 118 -5.75 -13.13 1.07
N VAL A 119 -5.24 -13.99 0.20
CA VAL A 119 -5.94 -15.20 -0.24
C VAL A 119 -6.28 -16.18 0.88
N GLY A 120 -5.61 -16.09 2.01
CA GLY A 120 -5.94 -16.93 3.16
C GLY A 120 -7.18 -16.46 3.91
N LEU A 121 -7.62 -15.24 3.68
CA LEU A 121 -8.71 -14.66 4.44
C LEU A 121 -9.75 -13.96 3.55
N THR A 122 -9.35 -13.39 2.43
CA THR A 122 -10.24 -12.66 1.54
C THR A 122 -10.17 -13.22 0.13
N GLY A 123 -11.08 -12.77 -0.72
CA GLY A 123 -11.07 -13.14 -2.13
C GLY A 123 -10.84 -11.94 -3.04
N SER A 124 -10.34 -10.85 -2.50
CA SER A 124 -10.21 -9.60 -3.25
C SER A 124 -9.12 -9.67 -4.32
N SER A 125 -9.30 -8.84 -5.33
CA SER A 125 -8.30 -8.64 -6.37
C SER A 125 -7.69 -7.26 -6.21
N GLN A 126 -6.43 -7.13 -6.60
CA GLN A 126 -5.81 -5.81 -6.68
C GLN A 126 -5.21 -5.64 -8.08
N THR A 127 -5.43 -4.48 -8.65
CA THR A 127 -4.85 -4.13 -9.95
C THR A 127 -3.77 -3.07 -9.73
N MET A 128 -2.57 -3.37 -10.22
CA MET A 128 -1.44 -2.45 -10.11
C MET A 128 -1.25 -1.70 -11.41
N PHE A 129 -1.06 -0.39 -11.29
CA PHE A 129 -0.75 0.50 -12.40
C PHE A 129 0.64 1.09 -12.21
N TYR A 130 1.20 1.55 -13.30
CA TYR A 130 2.42 2.33 -13.33
C TYR A 130 2.16 3.67 -13.99
N ALA A 131 2.78 4.73 -13.48
CA ALA A 131 2.74 6.05 -14.11
C ALA A 131 4.06 6.76 -13.90
N GLU A 132 4.51 7.47 -14.95
CA GLU A 132 5.62 8.40 -14.79
C GLU A 132 5.03 9.78 -14.46
N VAL A 133 5.61 10.44 -13.46
CA VAL A 133 5.16 11.75 -13.02
C VAL A 133 6.35 12.70 -12.92
N THR A 134 6.04 13.99 -12.87
CA THR A 134 7.03 15.05 -12.68
C THR A 134 6.62 15.89 -11.48
N ASP A 135 7.55 16.72 -11.00
CA ASP A 135 7.25 17.65 -9.92
C ASP A 135 6.12 18.61 -10.28
N ALA A 136 5.97 18.95 -11.56
CA ALA A 136 4.90 19.84 -11.98
C ALA A 136 3.50 19.25 -11.76
N GLN A 137 3.40 17.93 -11.72
CA GLN A 137 2.11 17.26 -11.50
C GLN A 137 1.77 17.15 -10.01
N ARG A 138 2.71 17.46 -9.13
CA ARG A 138 2.46 17.40 -7.70
C ARG A 138 2.05 18.78 -7.21
N ASP A 139 0.75 19.08 -7.32
CA ASP A 139 0.23 20.39 -6.91
C ASP A 139 -0.76 20.31 -5.75
N GLY A 140 -0.87 19.15 -5.13
CA GLY A 140 -1.69 18.95 -3.95
C GLY A 140 -0.85 18.54 -2.74
N PRO A 141 -1.43 18.62 -1.55
CA PRO A 141 -0.67 18.26 -0.33
C PRO A 141 -0.48 16.76 -0.14
N GLY A 142 -1.37 15.95 -0.70
CA GLY A 142 -1.39 14.53 -0.35
C GLY A 142 -1.76 14.34 1.11
N GLY A 143 -1.41 13.17 1.64
CA GLY A 143 -1.60 12.90 3.06
C GLY A 143 -2.82 12.11 3.41
N GLY A 144 -3.68 11.81 2.44
CA GLY A 144 -4.91 11.07 2.64
C GLY A 144 -6.06 11.98 3.07
N LEU A 145 -7.18 11.38 3.39
CA LEU A 145 -8.38 12.10 3.77
C LEU A 145 -8.49 12.14 5.30
N ALA A 146 -8.26 13.33 5.87
CA ALA A 146 -8.25 13.48 7.34
C ALA A 146 -9.60 13.11 7.95
N GLU A 147 -10.68 13.38 7.22
CA GLU A 147 -12.03 13.04 7.71
C GLU A 147 -12.25 11.53 7.77
N GLU A 148 -11.44 10.76 7.09
CA GLU A 148 -11.48 9.30 7.16
C GLU A 148 -10.43 8.74 8.13
N GLY A 149 -9.72 9.63 8.82
CA GLY A 149 -8.72 9.23 9.80
C GLY A 149 -7.39 8.81 9.18
N GLU A 150 -7.19 9.12 7.91
CA GLU A 150 -5.93 8.79 7.26
C GLU A 150 -4.83 9.77 7.64
N LEU A 151 -3.64 9.24 7.84
CA LEU A 151 -2.47 10.02 8.15
C LEU A 151 -1.31 9.40 7.38
N ILE A 152 -1.07 9.93 6.20
CA ILE A 152 -0.18 9.32 5.22
C ILE A 152 0.99 10.25 4.95
N GLU A 153 2.20 9.71 4.98
CA GLU A 153 3.41 10.44 4.64
C GLU A 153 3.88 9.98 3.26
N VAL A 154 4.09 10.94 2.36
CA VAL A 154 4.61 10.64 1.02
C VAL A 154 6.13 10.55 1.10
N VAL A 155 6.69 9.50 0.54
CA VAL A 155 8.13 9.26 0.55
C VAL A 155 8.62 9.14 -0.89
N HIS A 156 9.65 9.91 -1.22
CA HIS A 156 10.30 9.80 -2.52
C HIS A 156 11.58 8.99 -2.33
N LEU A 157 11.55 7.74 -2.79
CA LEU A 157 12.65 6.80 -2.63
C LEU A 157 13.60 6.94 -3.82
N PRO A 158 14.83 7.43 -3.61
CA PRO A 158 15.75 7.57 -4.75
C PRO A 158 16.02 6.23 -5.42
N LEU A 159 16.16 6.23 -6.73
CA LEU A 159 16.52 5.01 -7.45
C LEU A 159 17.83 4.44 -6.94
N ASP A 160 18.78 5.32 -6.62
CA ASP A 160 20.00 4.89 -5.96
C ASP A 160 19.63 4.42 -4.55
N GLY A 161 19.81 3.14 -4.29
CA GLY A 161 19.44 2.54 -3.01
C GLY A 161 18.08 1.87 -2.99
N ALA A 162 17.28 1.98 -4.06
CA ALA A 162 15.94 1.41 -4.03
C ALA A 162 15.97 -0.13 -3.95
N ARG A 163 16.91 -0.77 -4.65
CA ARG A 163 17.03 -2.23 -4.57
C ARG A 163 17.39 -2.66 -3.15
N SER A 164 18.34 -1.96 -2.52
CA SER A 164 18.71 -2.28 -1.14
C SER A 164 17.54 -2.09 -0.19
N PHE A 165 16.75 -1.03 -0.41
CA PHE A 165 15.55 -0.79 0.38
C PHE A 165 14.58 -1.98 0.26
N ALA A 166 14.37 -2.47 -0.96
CA ALA A 166 13.46 -3.59 -1.20
C ALA A 166 13.92 -4.86 -0.49
N ASP A 167 15.24 -5.06 -0.43
CA ASP A 167 15.83 -6.28 0.13
C ASP A 167 16.01 -6.23 1.65
N ASP A 168 15.89 -5.05 2.27
CA ASP A 168 16.21 -4.88 3.70
C ASP A 168 15.08 -5.42 4.57
N PRO A 169 15.31 -6.52 5.31
CA PRO A 169 14.24 -7.07 6.15
C PRO A 169 13.90 -6.21 7.36
N ALA A 170 14.72 -5.22 7.68
CA ALA A 170 14.44 -4.33 8.80
C ALA A 170 13.44 -3.23 8.43
N VAL A 171 13.14 -3.06 7.15
CA VAL A 171 12.19 -2.05 6.69
C VAL A 171 10.82 -2.69 6.48
N PRO A 172 9.81 -2.35 7.30
CA PRO A 172 8.46 -2.91 7.11
C PRO A 172 7.84 -2.38 5.83
N LYS A 173 7.50 -3.26 4.92
CA LYS A 173 6.94 -2.88 3.64
C LYS A 173 6.09 -4.01 3.08
N THR A 174 5.17 -3.64 2.18
CA THR A 174 4.29 -4.63 1.57
C THR A 174 4.99 -5.32 0.38
N LEU A 175 4.44 -6.47 0.01
CA LEU A 175 4.93 -7.17 -1.18
C LEU A 175 4.80 -6.29 -2.43
N GLY A 176 3.77 -5.45 -2.49
CA GLY A 176 3.61 -4.53 -3.62
C GLY A 176 4.81 -3.61 -3.82
N VAL A 177 5.42 -3.15 -2.72
CA VAL A 177 6.64 -2.32 -2.82
C VAL A 177 7.79 -3.15 -3.40
N ILE A 178 7.98 -4.36 -2.88
CA ILE A 178 9.07 -5.22 -3.36
C ILE A 178 8.89 -5.54 -4.84
N PHE A 179 7.68 -5.96 -5.22
CA PHE A 179 7.40 -6.28 -6.62
C PHE A 179 7.53 -5.04 -7.50
N GLY A 180 6.99 -3.90 -7.04
CA GLY A 180 7.04 -2.68 -7.84
C GLY A 180 8.47 -2.24 -8.14
N ILE A 181 9.33 -2.28 -7.14
CA ILE A 181 10.74 -1.92 -7.34
C ILE A 181 11.40 -2.87 -8.34
N SER A 182 11.18 -4.17 -8.17
CA SER A 182 11.73 -5.16 -9.09
C SER A 182 11.21 -4.95 -10.51
N TRP A 183 9.91 -4.74 -10.64
CA TRP A 183 9.29 -4.52 -11.94
C TRP A 183 9.85 -3.26 -12.60
N PHE A 184 10.00 -2.19 -11.83
CA PHE A 184 10.54 -0.94 -12.36
C PHE A 184 11.92 -1.15 -12.96
N PHE A 185 12.81 -1.81 -12.21
CA PHE A 185 14.18 -2.01 -12.69
C PHE A 185 14.24 -2.98 -13.87
N SER A 186 13.26 -3.84 -14.02
CA SER A 186 13.23 -4.77 -15.17
C SER A 186 12.61 -4.14 -16.42
N HIS A 187 11.63 -3.26 -16.25
CA HIS A 187 10.79 -2.83 -17.35
C HIS A 187 10.93 -1.34 -17.70
N VAL A 188 11.33 -0.51 -16.77
CA VAL A 188 11.40 0.93 -17.00
C VAL A 188 12.84 1.42 -17.00
N ALA A 189 13.60 1.06 -15.96
CA ALA A 189 14.96 1.57 -15.81
C ALA A 189 15.86 1.32 -17.03
N PRO A 190 15.78 0.19 -17.73
CA PRO A 190 16.64 0.00 -18.90
C PRO A 190 16.43 1.03 -20.00
N GLY A 191 15.26 1.65 -20.07
CA GLY A 191 14.96 2.69 -21.05
C GLY A 191 15.36 4.10 -20.62
N LEU A 192 15.79 4.27 -19.38
CA LEU A 192 16.20 5.58 -18.90
C LEU A 192 17.63 5.87 -19.36
N ARG A 193 17.86 7.10 -19.77
CA ARG A 193 19.22 7.50 -20.18
C ARG A 193 20.08 7.74 -18.94
N PRO A 194 21.37 7.44 -19.01
CA PRO A 194 22.27 7.70 -17.90
C PRO A 194 22.34 9.19 -17.55
#